data_c998eab051e0e6936c793b0aa90f6129
#
_entry.id   c998eab051e0e6936c793b0aa90f6129
#
_cell.length_a   1.000
_cell.length_b   1.000
_cell.length_c   1.000
_cell.angle_alpha   90.00
_cell.angle_beta   90.00
_cell.angle_gamma   90.00
#
_symmetry.space_group_name_H-M   'P 1'
#
loop_
_entity.id
_entity.type
_entity.pdbx_description
1 polymer ?
#
loop_
_entity_poly.entity_id
_entity_poly.type
_entity_poly.pdbx_seq_one_letter_code
_entity_poly.pdbx_strand_id
1 'polypeptide(L)'
;ASLYERNGLIELIKKTAKEIFIPLTVGGGIRSLEDVAAILAAGADRVCINTAAVQRPELISEVVKVYGSSTLVIAVEVIKVSEEYMVFTDNGREHTGLKVSDWVKKIEELGAGEILLTSVDREGTGRGIDIELLDLVRNCVDISIIVHGGIGSYEEVFNIFHNLDVDAACIASLFHYDTIYSSENLDRSVLGNKSFLLSNKKRSGLESISVKSLKDKLKS
;
A
#
# COMPACT_ATOMS: atom_id res chain seq x y z
N ALA A 1 -14.07 7.36 10.31
CA ALA A 1 -15.21 6.62 9.74
C ALA A 1 -16.32 6.52 10.79
N SER A 2 -17.57 6.78 10.39
CA SER A 2 -18.74 6.62 11.26
C SER A 2 -18.93 5.13 11.60
N LEU A 3 -19.68 4.81 12.65
CA LEU A 3 -20.06 3.43 12.99
C LEU A 3 -20.71 2.69 11.80
N TYR A 4 -21.46 3.41 10.96
CA TYR A 4 -22.09 2.88 9.75
C TYR A 4 -21.06 2.50 8.67
N GLU A 5 -20.01 3.28 8.49
CA GLU A 5 -18.93 2.99 7.54
C GLU A 5 -18.09 1.81 8.01
N ARG A 6 -17.86 1.64 9.32
CA ARG A 6 -17.17 0.47 9.90
C ARG A 6 -17.94 -0.83 9.70
N ASN A 7 -19.25 -0.84 9.91
CA ASN A 7 -20.06 -2.04 9.67
C ASN A 7 -20.04 -2.44 8.18
N GLY A 8 -20.08 -1.49 7.27
CA GLY A 8 -19.94 -1.74 5.84
C GLY A 8 -18.59 -2.36 5.47
N LEU A 9 -17.51 -1.89 6.09
CA LEU A 9 -16.16 -2.45 5.88
C LEU A 9 -16.05 -3.90 6.39
N ILE A 10 -16.54 -4.19 7.58
CA ILE A 10 -16.53 -5.54 8.16
C ILE A 10 -17.30 -6.53 7.28
N GLU A 11 -18.47 -6.14 6.78
CA GLU A 11 -19.25 -6.99 5.88
C GLU A 11 -18.56 -7.21 4.53
N LEU A 12 -17.88 -6.18 4.01
CA LEU A 12 -17.07 -6.30 2.79
C LEU A 12 -15.91 -7.28 3.00
N ILE A 13 -15.18 -7.17 4.12
CA ILE A 13 -14.07 -8.10 4.45
C ILE A 13 -14.60 -9.54 4.50
N LYS A 14 -15.70 -9.80 5.21
CA LYS A 14 -16.31 -11.13 5.32
C LYS A 14 -16.69 -11.72 3.96
N LYS A 15 -17.24 -10.90 3.06
CA LYS A 15 -17.57 -11.33 1.69
C LYS A 15 -16.32 -11.64 0.89
N THR A 16 -15.34 -10.75 0.92
CA THR A 16 -14.08 -10.89 0.18
C THR A 16 -13.33 -12.14 0.64
N ALA A 17 -13.17 -12.35 1.95
CA ALA A 17 -12.46 -13.50 2.52
C ALA A 17 -13.08 -14.85 2.14
N LYS A 18 -14.38 -14.91 1.79
CA LYS A 18 -15.03 -16.12 1.29
C LYS A 18 -14.73 -16.44 -0.16
N GLU A 19 -14.40 -15.43 -0.96
CA GLU A 19 -14.22 -15.53 -2.41
C GLU A 19 -12.75 -15.65 -2.82
N ILE A 20 -11.82 -15.20 -1.98
CA ILE A 20 -10.39 -15.22 -2.29
C ILE A 20 -9.66 -16.29 -1.48
N PHE A 21 -8.59 -16.85 -2.09
CA PHE A 21 -7.71 -17.87 -1.48
C PHE A 21 -6.25 -17.37 -1.42
N ILE A 22 -6.08 -16.06 -1.33
CA ILE A 22 -4.80 -15.38 -1.16
C ILE A 22 -4.86 -14.52 0.10
N PRO A 23 -3.72 -14.22 0.75
CA PRO A 23 -3.70 -13.39 1.94
C PRO A 23 -4.34 -12.01 1.71
N LEU A 24 -5.21 -11.59 2.63
CA LEU A 24 -5.91 -10.32 2.62
C LEU A 24 -5.35 -9.38 3.68
N THR A 25 -4.73 -8.29 3.24
CA THR A 25 -4.32 -7.18 4.12
C THR A 25 -5.37 -6.08 4.09
N VAL A 26 -5.84 -5.66 5.25
CA VAL A 26 -6.87 -4.62 5.38
C VAL A 26 -6.30 -3.41 6.12
N GLY A 27 -6.48 -2.23 5.54
CA GLY A 27 -6.07 -0.96 6.11
C GLY A 27 -7.17 0.10 6.01
N GLY A 28 -6.96 1.19 6.75
CA GLY A 28 -7.85 2.35 6.78
C GLY A 28 -8.70 2.44 8.04
N GLY A 29 -8.57 3.56 8.75
CA GLY A 29 -9.37 3.87 9.94
C GLY A 29 -9.10 3.03 11.19
N ILE A 30 -8.06 2.21 11.22
CA ILE A 30 -7.65 1.39 12.39
C ILE A 30 -6.96 2.30 13.41
N ARG A 31 -7.47 2.31 14.65
CA ARG A 31 -6.99 3.21 15.70
C ARG A 31 -6.71 2.52 17.04
N SER A 32 -7.15 1.28 17.19
CA SER A 32 -7.05 0.55 18.46
C SER A 32 -6.88 -0.95 18.24
N LEU A 33 -6.54 -1.65 19.31
CA LEU A 33 -6.41 -3.10 19.31
C LEU A 33 -7.76 -3.80 19.02
N GLU A 34 -8.87 -3.18 19.45
CA GLU A 34 -10.22 -3.66 19.20
C GLU A 34 -10.58 -3.57 17.70
N ASP A 35 -10.14 -2.51 17.01
CA ASP A 35 -10.30 -2.39 15.55
C ASP A 35 -9.53 -3.52 14.83
N VAL A 36 -8.30 -3.80 15.27
CA VAL A 36 -7.48 -4.91 14.74
C VAL A 36 -8.19 -6.24 14.96
N ALA A 37 -8.67 -6.51 16.19
CA ALA A 37 -9.39 -7.73 16.52
C ALA A 37 -10.62 -7.95 15.63
N ALA A 38 -11.41 -6.89 15.41
CA ALA A 38 -12.62 -6.95 14.59
C ALA A 38 -12.31 -7.25 13.12
N ILE A 39 -11.25 -6.66 12.57
CA ILE A 39 -10.83 -6.88 11.17
C ILE A 39 -10.31 -8.29 10.96
N LEU A 40 -9.46 -8.79 11.85
CA LEU A 40 -8.95 -10.16 11.80
C LEU A 40 -10.07 -11.20 11.97
N ALA A 41 -10.99 -10.97 12.92
CA ALA A 41 -12.16 -11.82 13.11
C ALA A 41 -13.12 -11.82 11.90
N ALA A 42 -13.08 -10.77 11.07
CA ALA A 42 -13.87 -10.71 9.84
C ALA A 42 -13.25 -11.51 8.69
N GLY A 43 -12.00 -11.98 8.81
CA GLY A 43 -11.32 -12.83 7.84
C GLY A 43 -10.14 -12.17 7.13
N ALA A 44 -9.65 -11.02 7.60
CA ALA A 44 -8.37 -10.49 7.15
C ALA A 44 -7.21 -11.30 7.76
N ASP A 45 -6.13 -11.49 7.00
CA ASP A 45 -4.90 -12.12 7.47
C ASP A 45 -3.95 -11.12 8.12
N ARG A 46 -3.98 -9.87 7.65
CA ARG A 46 -3.09 -8.79 8.11
C ARG A 46 -3.84 -7.47 8.20
N VAL A 47 -3.31 -6.59 9.01
CA VAL A 47 -3.77 -5.19 9.12
C VAL A 47 -2.68 -4.23 8.69
N CYS A 48 -3.08 -3.12 8.04
CA CYS A 48 -2.18 -2.06 7.63
C CYS A 48 -2.55 -0.75 8.32
N ILE A 49 -1.60 -0.16 9.07
CA ILE A 49 -1.82 1.04 9.88
C ILE A 49 -0.85 2.14 9.46
N ASN A 50 -1.34 3.38 9.32
CA ASN A 50 -0.52 4.58 9.07
C ASN A 50 -0.75 5.62 10.20
N THR A 51 -1.71 6.51 10.04
CA THR A 51 -1.94 7.68 10.90
C THR A 51 -1.96 7.34 12.40
N ALA A 52 -2.63 6.26 12.78
CA ALA A 52 -2.71 5.87 14.18
C ALA A 52 -1.34 5.42 14.76
N ALA A 53 -0.48 4.80 13.93
CA ALA A 53 0.87 4.43 14.35
C ALA A 53 1.76 5.67 14.55
N VAL A 54 1.63 6.70 13.71
CA VAL A 54 2.34 7.97 13.89
C VAL A 54 1.86 8.71 15.14
N GLN A 55 0.53 8.76 15.36
CA GLN A 55 -0.06 9.45 16.52
C GLN A 55 0.18 8.74 17.85
N ARG A 56 0.24 7.42 17.84
CA ARG A 56 0.44 6.56 19.02
C ARG A 56 1.34 5.36 18.64
N PRO A 57 2.66 5.55 18.64
CA PRO A 57 3.59 4.50 18.22
C PRO A 57 3.49 3.21 19.04
N GLU A 58 3.10 3.30 20.31
CA GLU A 58 2.90 2.17 21.21
C GLU A 58 1.88 1.16 20.67
N LEU A 59 0.94 1.60 19.84
CA LEU A 59 -0.03 0.71 19.17
C LEU A 59 0.67 -0.40 18.36
N ILE A 60 1.83 -0.11 17.76
CA ILE A 60 2.63 -1.10 17.03
C ILE A 60 2.99 -2.25 17.95
N SER A 61 3.63 -1.97 19.09
CA SER A 61 4.06 -3.01 20.04
C SER A 61 2.89 -3.71 20.72
N GLU A 62 1.77 -3.04 20.94
CA GLU A 62 0.54 -3.66 21.46
C GLU A 62 -0.01 -4.72 20.48
N VAL A 63 -0.12 -4.37 19.19
CA VAL A 63 -0.60 -5.29 18.16
C VAL A 63 0.37 -6.45 17.99
N VAL A 64 1.67 -6.17 17.90
CA VAL A 64 2.71 -7.21 17.74
C VAL A 64 2.71 -8.19 18.90
N LYS A 65 2.55 -7.70 20.13
CA LYS A 65 2.51 -8.54 21.34
C LYS A 65 1.33 -9.53 21.34
N VAL A 66 0.19 -9.15 20.76
CA VAL A 66 -1.04 -9.97 20.76
C VAL A 66 -1.12 -10.87 19.54
N TYR A 67 -0.78 -10.34 18.36
CA TYR A 67 -1.03 -11.01 17.08
C TYR A 67 0.24 -11.41 16.31
N GLY A 68 1.42 -10.99 16.78
CA GLY A 68 2.70 -11.21 16.10
C GLY A 68 3.04 -10.17 15.05
N SER A 69 4.34 -10.06 14.75
CA SER A 69 4.87 -9.08 13.78
C SER A 69 4.35 -9.31 12.36
N SER A 70 4.15 -10.56 11.96
CA SER A 70 3.68 -10.92 10.61
C SER A 70 2.26 -10.49 10.29
N THR A 71 1.46 -10.13 11.31
CA THR A 71 0.08 -9.66 11.16
C THR A 71 0.01 -8.15 10.89
N LEU A 72 1.08 -7.42 11.18
CA LEU A 72 1.10 -5.95 11.15
C LEU A 72 1.98 -5.41 10.03
N VAL A 73 1.38 -4.64 9.15
CA VAL A 73 2.06 -3.82 8.13
C VAL A 73 1.94 -2.35 8.55
N ILE A 74 3.05 -1.62 8.54
CA ILE A 74 3.01 -0.17 8.78
C ILE A 74 3.14 0.55 7.44
N ALA A 75 2.10 1.28 7.04
CA ALA A 75 2.17 2.15 5.87
C ALA A 75 2.92 3.43 6.22
N VAL A 76 3.91 3.76 5.40
CA VAL A 76 4.76 4.94 5.52
C VAL A 76 4.63 5.75 4.23
N GLU A 77 3.88 6.84 4.29
CA GLU A 77 3.71 7.77 3.18
C GLU A 77 4.80 8.82 3.25
N VAL A 78 5.55 9.00 2.15
CA VAL A 78 6.73 9.84 2.11
C VAL A 78 6.64 10.84 0.96
N ILE A 79 6.99 12.08 1.26
CA ILE A 79 7.16 13.16 0.27
C ILE A 79 8.58 13.74 0.43
N LYS A 80 9.25 14.01 -0.69
CA LYS A 80 10.53 14.71 -0.69
C LYS A 80 10.29 16.21 -0.54
N VAL A 81 10.62 16.75 0.64
CA VAL A 81 10.51 18.18 0.95
C VAL A 81 11.90 18.78 0.90
N SER A 82 12.18 19.61 -0.10
CA SER A 82 13.53 20.07 -0.42
C SER A 82 14.46 18.88 -0.68
N GLU A 83 15.43 18.61 0.19
CA GLU A 83 16.39 17.50 0.03
C GLU A 83 16.14 16.37 1.06
N GLU A 84 15.06 16.44 1.85
CA GLU A 84 14.76 15.45 2.90
C GLU A 84 13.49 14.68 2.60
N TYR A 85 13.49 13.39 2.90
CA TYR A 85 12.31 12.54 2.84
C TYR A 85 11.56 12.58 4.16
N MET A 86 10.34 13.14 4.13
CA MET A 86 9.50 13.39 5.29
C MET A 86 8.28 12.48 5.29
N VAL A 87 7.89 12.03 6.48
CA VAL A 87 6.69 11.20 6.68
C VAL A 87 5.45 12.08 6.67
N PHE A 88 4.44 11.61 5.95
CA PHE A 88 3.11 12.21 5.88
C PHE A 88 2.04 11.23 6.32
N THR A 89 0.87 11.76 6.66
CA THR A 89 -0.34 10.99 6.95
C THR A 89 -1.53 11.54 6.16
N ASP A 90 -2.69 10.92 6.28
CA ASP A 90 -3.92 11.30 5.60
C ASP A 90 -3.77 11.43 4.06
N ASN A 91 -3.22 10.39 3.43
CA ASN A 91 -2.95 10.32 1.99
C ASN A 91 -2.02 11.47 1.51
N GLY A 92 -0.93 11.67 2.22
CA GLY A 92 0.08 12.68 1.90
C GLY A 92 -0.33 14.14 2.19
N ARG A 93 -1.39 14.37 2.96
CA ARG A 93 -1.90 15.72 3.22
C ARG A 93 -1.33 16.34 4.48
N GLU A 94 -1.01 15.56 5.50
CA GLU A 94 -0.56 16.05 6.79
C GLU A 94 0.92 15.77 7.00
N HIS A 95 1.72 16.82 7.08
CA HIS A 95 3.13 16.75 7.39
C HIS A 95 3.34 16.44 8.87
N THR A 96 4.06 15.37 9.19
CA THR A 96 4.24 14.91 10.58
C THR A 96 5.43 15.54 11.30
N GLY A 97 6.38 16.12 10.58
CA GLY A 97 7.67 16.59 11.10
C GLY A 97 8.70 15.46 11.28
N LEU A 98 8.36 14.22 10.99
CA LEU A 98 9.26 13.07 11.13
C LEU A 98 10.07 12.85 9.86
N LYS A 99 11.37 12.62 9.99
CA LYS A 99 12.20 12.10 8.90
C LYS A 99 11.90 10.61 8.70
N VAL A 100 11.88 10.16 7.45
CA VAL A 100 11.59 8.75 7.15
C VAL A 100 12.60 7.82 7.82
N SER A 101 13.89 8.17 7.81
CA SER A 101 14.97 7.38 8.43
C SER A 101 14.76 7.12 9.92
N ASP A 102 14.26 8.10 10.65
CA ASP A 102 14.02 7.98 12.09
C ASP A 102 12.76 7.17 12.36
N TRP A 103 11.72 7.40 11.56
CA TRP A 103 10.45 6.73 11.72
C TRP A 103 10.53 5.23 11.40
N VAL A 104 11.20 4.82 10.32
CA VAL A 104 11.30 3.40 9.98
C VAL A 104 12.11 2.60 11.02
N LYS A 105 13.18 3.18 11.59
CA LYS A 105 13.91 2.58 12.71
C LYS A 105 12.99 2.38 13.92
N LYS A 106 12.17 3.39 14.22
CA LYS A 106 11.22 3.31 15.31
C LYS A 106 10.15 2.24 15.11
N ILE A 107 9.66 2.06 13.88
CA ILE A 107 8.74 0.98 13.49
C ILE A 107 9.37 -0.38 13.80
N GLU A 108 10.61 -0.60 13.37
CA GLU A 108 11.33 -1.86 13.59
C GLU A 108 11.60 -2.10 15.08
N GLU A 109 12.06 -1.09 15.83
CA GLU A 109 12.25 -1.17 17.30
C GLU A 109 10.98 -1.57 18.05
N LEU A 110 9.81 -1.13 17.56
CA LEU A 110 8.51 -1.47 18.14
C LEU A 110 8.00 -2.85 17.73
N GLY A 111 8.75 -3.56 16.86
CA GLY A 111 8.54 -4.95 16.50
C GLY A 111 7.65 -5.19 15.28
N ALA A 112 7.33 -4.19 14.47
CA ALA A 112 6.62 -4.42 13.21
C ALA A 112 7.44 -5.33 12.28
N GLY A 113 6.76 -6.18 11.51
CA GLY A 113 7.43 -7.13 10.60
C GLY A 113 7.56 -6.64 9.18
N GLU A 114 6.80 -5.60 8.79
CA GLU A 114 6.73 -5.19 7.39
C GLU A 114 6.35 -3.70 7.25
N ILE A 115 6.97 -3.03 6.29
CA ILE A 115 6.68 -1.63 5.91
C ILE A 115 6.08 -1.61 4.51
N LEU A 116 4.94 -0.92 4.33
CA LEU A 116 4.44 -0.50 3.02
C LEU A 116 4.94 0.93 2.74
N LEU A 117 6.03 1.02 1.99
CA LEU A 117 6.70 2.28 1.67
C LEU A 117 6.09 2.92 0.44
N THR A 118 5.42 4.06 0.61
CA THR A 118 4.75 4.79 -0.46
C THR A 118 5.47 6.10 -0.75
N SER A 119 6.02 6.25 -1.97
CA SER A 119 6.41 7.55 -2.49
C SER A 119 5.17 8.26 -3.04
N VAL A 120 4.64 9.23 -2.30
CA VAL A 120 3.44 10.00 -2.69
C VAL A 120 3.71 10.79 -3.98
N ASP A 121 4.94 11.31 -4.15
CA ASP A 121 5.36 12.04 -5.34
C ASP A 121 5.33 11.20 -6.62
N ARG A 122 5.45 9.89 -6.48
CA ARG A 122 5.42 8.93 -7.59
C ARG A 122 4.05 8.30 -7.79
N GLU A 123 3.19 8.32 -6.77
CA GLU A 123 1.91 7.62 -6.80
C GLU A 123 1.05 8.01 -8.01
N GLY A 124 0.60 7.00 -8.76
CA GLY A 124 -0.23 7.17 -9.94
C GLY A 124 0.46 7.85 -11.14
N THR A 125 1.76 8.12 -11.11
CA THR A 125 2.47 8.81 -12.20
C THR A 125 2.94 7.89 -13.32
N GLY A 126 3.16 6.58 -13.05
CA GLY A 126 3.76 5.64 -14.01
C GLY A 126 5.22 5.98 -14.36
N ARG A 127 5.96 6.61 -13.44
CA ARG A 127 7.37 7.01 -13.64
C ARG A 127 8.37 6.14 -12.88
N GLY A 128 7.94 4.96 -12.45
CA GLY A 128 8.73 4.05 -11.63
C GLY A 128 8.77 4.42 -10.15
N ILE A 129 9.25 3.47 -9.34
CA ILE A 129 9.43 3.68 -7.91
C ILE A 129 10.52 4.71 -7.62
N ASP A 130 10.53 5.21 -6.40
CA ASP A 130 11.57 6.09 -5.89
C ASP A 130 12.73 5.26 -5.32
N ILE A 131 13.75 5.00 -6.15
CA ILE A 131 14.90 4.16 -5.79
C ILE A 131 15.71 4.82 -4.67
N GLU A 132 15.88 6.15 -4.71
CA GLU A 132 16.62 6.89 -3.69
C GLU A 132 15.96 6.78 -2.30
N LEU A 133 14.62 6.82 -2.27
CA LEU A 133 13.86 6.59 -1.05
C LEU A 133 13.98 5.13 -0.58
N LEU A 134 13.90 4.17 -1.49
CA LEU A 134 14.06 2.74 -1.15
C LEU A 134 15.42 2.47 -0.55
N ASP A 135 16.51 2.92 -1.19
CA ASP A 135 17.88 2.74 -0.71
C ASP A 135 18.08 3.37 0.67
N LEU A 136 17.52 4.58 0.87
CA LEU A 136 17.57 5.24 2.17
C LEU A 136 16.91 4.39 3.27
N VAL A 137 15.71 3.84 3.00
CA VAL A 137 14.96 3.05 3.98
C VAL A 137 15.62 1.70 4.21
N ARG A 138 16.06 1.00 3.15
CA ARG A 138 16.75 -0.30 3.27
C ARG A 138 18.04 -0.21 4.10
N ASN A 139 18.77 0.89 3.99
CA ASN A 139 19.95 1.14 4.83
C ASN A 139 19.61 1.43 6.32
N CYS A 140 18.34 1.58 6.65
CA CYS A 140 17.90 1.90 8.02
C CYS A 140 17.30 0.71 8.75
N VAL A 141 16.73 -0.29 8.04
CA VAL A 141 15.96 -1.41 8.63
C VAL A 141 16.21 -2.72 7.89
N ASP A 142 16.07 -3.83 8.63
CA ASP A 142 16.20 -5.21 8.10
C ASP A 142 14.82 -5.87 7.85
N ILE A 143 13.73 -5.30 8.34
CA ILE A 143 12.37 -5.84 8.13
C ILE A 143 11.93 -5.71 6.67
N SER A 144 10.91 -6.50 6.31
CA SER A 144 10.39 -6.56 4.93
C SER A 144 9.86 -5.21 4.44
N ILE A 145 10.18 -4.86 3.20
CA ILE A 145 9.71 -3.65 2.52
C ILE A 145 8.86 -4.01 1.32
N ILE A 146 7.61 -3.51 1.32
CA ILE A 146 6.73 -3.49 0.16
C ILE A 146 6.83 -2.11 -0.47
N VAL A 147 7.30 -2.00 -1.71
CA VAL A 147 7.35 -0.71 -2.41
C VAL A 147 6.03 -0.38 -3.07
N HIS A 148 5.62 0.89 -2.99
CA HIS A 148 4.42 1.43 -3.60
C HIS A 148 4.65 2.83 -4.19
N GLY A 149 3.92 3.12 -5.28
CA GLY A 149 3.93 4.43 -5.95
C GLY A 149 4.83 4.45 -7.19
N GLY A 150 4.23 4.75 -8.33
CA GLY A 150 4.92 5.01 -9.59
C GLY A 150 4.99 3.86 -10.58
N ILE A 151 4.74 2.63 -10.18
CA ILE A 151 4.85 1.46 -11.07
C ILE A 151 3.84 1.57 -12.23
N GLY A 152 4.36 1.56 -13.48
CA GLY A 152 3.56 1.75 -14.69
C GLY A 152 3.82 0.74 -15.80
N SER A 153 4.86 -0.10 -15.70
CA SER A 153 5.22 -1.06 -16.75
C SER A 153 5.68 -2.42 -16.22
N TYR A 154 5.71 -3.40 -17.12
CA TYR A 154 6.27 -4.72 -16.83
C TYR A 154 7.77 -4.62 -16.51
N GLU A 155 8.52 -3.86 -17.31
CA GLU A 155 9.95 -3.70 -17.14
C GLU A 155 10.31 -3.13 -15.77
N GLU A 156 9.51 -2.21 -15.25
CA GLU A 156 9.71 -1.69 -13.89
C GLU A 156 9.49 -2.77 -12.84
N VAL A 157 8.42 -3.58 -12.95
CA VAL A 157 8.18 -4.70 -12.03
C VAL A 157 9.32 -5.73 -12.10
N PHE A 158 9.76 -6.06 -13.32
CA PHE A 158 10.89 -6.96 -13.52
C PHE A 158 12.16 -6.42 -12.84
N ASN A 159 12.47 -5.14 -13.07
CA ASN A 159 13.63 -4.49 -12.46
C ASN A 159 13.57 -4.47 -10.93
N ILE A 160 12.39 -4.21 -10.35
CA ILE A 160 12.19 -4.23 -8.89
C ILE A 160 12.63 -5.58 -8.30
N PHE A 161 12.15 -6.69 -8.86
CA PHE A 161 12.42 -8.02 -8.29
C PHE A 161 13.77 -8.63 -8.66
N HIS A 162 14.46 -8.14 -9.70
CA HIS A 162 15.75 -8.69 -10.13
C HIS A 162 16.94 -7.84 -9.70
N ASN A 163 16.75 -6.55 -9.52
CA ASN A 163 17.87 -5.62 -9.33
C ASN A 163 17.81 -4.83 -8.02
N LEU A 164 16.67 -4.88 -7.30
CA LEU A 164 16.51 -4.12 -6.07
C LEU A 164 16.26 -5.04 -4.88
N ASP A 165 16.68 -4.60 -3.71
CA ASP A 165 16.50 -5.33 -2.46
C ASP A 165 15.12 -5.00 -1.84
N VAL A 166 14.09 -5.66 -2.39
CA VAL A 166 12.70 -5.52 -1.92
C VAL A 166 12.03 -6.89 -1.79
N ASP A 167 11.11 -6.97 -0.86
CA ASP A 167 10.36 -8.21 -0.59
C ASP A 167 9.09 -8.31 -1.41
N ALA A 168 8.43 -7.18 -1.69
CA ALA A 168 7.20 -7.12 -2.47
C ALA A 168 6.96 -5.75 -3.12
N ALA A 169 6.06 -5.74 -4.10
CA ALA A 169 5.57 -4.52 -4.75
C ALA A 169 4.05 -4.44 -4.68
N CYS A 170 3.53 -3.28 -4.27
CA CYS A 170 2.10 -2.97 -4.29
C CYS A 170 1.77 -2.19 -5.56
N ILE A 171 0.91 -2.75 -6.40
CA ILE A 171 0.58 -2.21 -7.72
C ILE A 171 -0.92 -1.99 -7.83
N ALA A 172 -1.35 -0.75 -7.98
CA ALA A 172 -2.76 -0.39 -8.09
C ALA A 172 -3.13 0.08 -9.51
N SER A 173 -2.58 1.20 -9.95
CA SER A 173 -2.99 1.88 -11.18
C SER A 173 -2.86 1.02 -12.43
N LEU A 174 -1.78 0.26 -12.55
CA LEU A 174 -1.51 -0.62 -13.69
C LEU A 174 -2.67 -1.60 -13.93
N PHE A 175 -3.08 -2.33 -12.90
CA PHE A 175 -4.15 -3.32 -12.97
C PHE A 175 -5.55 -2.70 -13.00
N HIS A 176 -5.75 -1.60 -12.28
CA HIS A 176 -7.02 -0.90 -12.25
C HIS A 176 -7.40 -0.40 -13.65
N TYR A 177 -6.48 0.28 -14.33
CA TYR A 177 -6.74 0.77 -15.69
C TYR A 177 -6.80 -0.36 -16.71
N ASP A 178 -6.01 -1.42 -16.58
CA ASP A 178 -6.14 -2.60 -17.44
C ASP A 178 -7.55 -3.19 -17.35
N THR A 179 -8.06 -3.40 -16.14
CA THR A 179 -9.42 -3.91 -15.92
C THR A 179 -10.48 -3.00 -16.56
N ILE A 180 -10.34 -1.68 -16.39
CA ILE A 180 -11.30 -0.72 -16.95
C ILE A 180 -11.29 -0.73 -18.48
N TYR A 181 -10.11 -0.80 -19.10
CA TYR A 181 -10.00 -0.77 -20.57
C TYR A 181 -10.35 -2.10 -21.22
N SER A 182 -10.14 -3.22 -20.53
CA SER A 182 -10.42 -4.56 -21.05
C SER A 182 -11.87 -5.01 -20.83
N SER A 183 -12.63 -4.34 -19.95
CA SER A 183 -14.00 -4.70 -19.63
C SER A 183 -15.00 -3.97 -20.54
N GLU A 184 -15.67 -4.71 -21.43
CA GLU A 184 -16.69 -4.16 -22.35
C GLU A 184 -17.98 -3.75 -21.62
N ASN A 185 -18.34 -4.43 -20.51
CA ASN A 185 -19.60 -4.27 -19.79
C ASN A 185 -19.49 -3.43 -18.51
N LEU A 186 -18.36 -2.79 -18.27
CA LEU A 186 -18.17 -1.99 -17.06
C LEU A 186 -18.87 -0.63 -17.20
N ASP A 187 -19.82 -0.35 -16.32
CA ASP A 187 -20.42 0.99 -16.25
C ASP A 187 -19.41 2.01 -15.71
N ARG A 188 -18.74 2.69 -16.64
CA ARG A 188 -17.72 3.71 -16.29
C ARG A 188 -18.30 4.94 -15.61
N SER A 189 -19.63 5.11 -15.61
CA SER A 189 -20.30 6.24 -15.00
C SER A 189 -20.30 6.18 -13.45
N VAL A 190 -20.13 4.98 -12.88
CA VAL A 190 -20.07 4.77 -11.42
C VAL A 190 -18.64 4.77 -10.87
N LEU A 191 -17.63 4.81 -11.74
CA LEU A 191 -16.23 4.83 -11.33
C LEU A 191 -15.77 6.25 -10.96
N GLY A 192 -14.75 6.33 -10.10
CA GLY A 192 -14.07 7.61 -9.83
C GLY A 192 -13.42 8.19 -11.09
N ASN A 193 -13.16 9.51 -11.11
CA ASN A 193 -12.53 10.21 -12.23
C ASN A 193 -13.28 10.06 -13.58
N LYS A 194 -14.60 10.17 -13.54
CA LYS A 194 -15.53 9.98 -14.66
C LYS A 194 -15.11 10.73 -15.94
N SER A 195 -14.74 12.00 -15.80
CA SER A 195 -14.37 12.85 -16.96
C SER A 195 -13.15 12.30 -17.73
N PHE A 196 -12.18 11.78 -17.03
CA PHE A 196 -11.00 11.15 -17.61
C PHE A 196 -11.37 9.81 -18.30
N LEU A 197 -12.12 8.95 -17.62
CA LEU A 197 -12.52 7.64 -18.13
C LEU A 197 -13.43 7.72 -19.37
N LEU A 198 -14.31 8.72 -19.39
CA LEU A 198 -15.18 8.98 -20.55
C LEU A 198 -14.46 9.63 -21.74
N SER A 199 -13.29 10.25 -21.51
CA SER A 199 -12.51 10.86 -22.59
C SER A 199 -11.81 9.85 -23.52
N ASN A 200 -11.83 8.55 -23.21
CA ASN A 200 -11.09 7.48 -23.87
C ASN A 200 -9.56 7.72 -23.97
N LYS A 201 -9.03 8.68 -23.22
CA LYS A 201 -7.59 8.92 -23.14
C LYS A 201 -6.95 7.86 -22.26
N LYS A 202 -5.90 7.21 -22.76
CA LYS A 202 -5.04 6.38 -21.93
C LYS A 202 -4.14 7.28 -21.07
N ARG A 203 -3.92 6.89 -19.83
CA ARG A 203 -2.98 7.61 -18.97
C ARG A 203 -1.56 7.36 -19.49
N SER A 204 -0.82 8.43 -19.77
CA SER A 204 0.57 8.32 -20.21
C SER A 204 1.42 7.65 -19.11
N GLY A 205 2.35 6.79 -19.50
CA GLY A 205 3.23 6.09 -18.58
C GLY A 205 2.64 4.86 -17.90
N LEU A 206 1.41 4.41 -18.29
CA LEU A 206 0.85 3.16 -17.82
C LEU A 206 0.64 2.18 -18.97
N GLU A 207 1.20 1.00 -18.82
CA GLU A 207 0.90 -0.14 -19.70
C GLU A 207 -0.44 -0.77 -19.32
N SER A 208 -1.05 -1.47 -20.28
CA SER A 208 -2.19 -2.34 -20.02
C SER A 208 -1.68 -3.77 -19.87
N ILE A 209 -1.70 -4.30 -18.66
CA ILE A 209 -1.27 -5.67 -18.40
C ILE A 209 -2.10 -6.28 -17.25
N SER A 210 -2.63 -7.49 -17.49
CA SER A 210 -3.34 -8.22 -16.46
C SER A 210 -2.40 -8.84 -15.44
N VAL A 211 -2.91 -9.09 -14.22
CA VAL A 211 -2.15 -9.79 -13.16
C VAL A 211 -1.62 -11.14 -13.66
N LYS A 212 -2.44 -11.89 -14.42
CA LYS A 212 -2.02 -13.18 -14.98
C LYS A 212 -0.85 -13.01 -15.97
N SER A 213 -0.98 -12.11 -16.93
CA SER A 213 0.07 -11.86 -17.92
C SER A 213 1.38 -11.39 -17.28
N LEU A 214 1.29 -10.53 -16.25
CA LEU A 214 2.46 -10.10 -15.49
C LEU A 214 3.16 -11.28 -14.81
N LYS A 215 2.39 -12.11 -14.10
CA LYS A 215 2.95 -13.30 -13.40
C LYS A 215 3.54 -14.32 -14.36
N ASP A 216 2.95 -14.53 -15.51
CA ASP A 216 3.48 -15.46 -16.52
C ASP A 216 4.80 -14.96 -17.11
N LYS A 217 4.92 -13.66 -17.38
CA LYS A 217 6.16 -13.03 -17.84
C LYS A 217 7.28 -13.05 -16.80
N LEU A 218 6.96 -12.89 -15.50
CA LEU A 218 7.97 -12.92 -14.43
C LEU A 218 8.53 -14.31 -14.15
N LYS A 219 7.91 -15.37 -14.66
CA LYS A 219 8.39 -16.76 -14.55
C LYS A 219 9.31 -17.19 -15.71
N SER A 220 9.31 -16.43 -16.80
CA SER A 220 10.10 -16.70 -18.01
C SER A 220 11.50 -16.12 -17.91
#